data_cd276f4e55e88a437c7cc3a02bbbe32e
#
_entry.id   cd276f4e55e88a437c7cc3a02bbbe32e
#
_cell.length_a   1.000
_cell.length_b   1.000
_cell.length_c   1.000
_cell.angle_alpha   90.00
_cell.angle_beta   90.00
_cell.angle_gamma   90.00
#
_symmetry.space_group_name_H-M   'P 1'
#
loop_
_entity.id
_entity.type
_entity.pdbx_description
1 polymer ?
#
loop_
_entity_poly.entity_id
_entity_poly.type
_entity_poly.pdbx_seq_one_letter_code
_entity_poly.pdbx_strand_id
1 'polypeptide(L)'
;MTESKVIVALDYNDENKALEFVDKVSADLCRLKVGNELFTTAGPKFVAKLVDKGFKVFLDLKYHDIPNTVSRACEAAADLGVWLVDIHTSGGPVMMSAAAEALSKYRERPYLIGVTVLTSMDSAQLNSIGVSAEPKDQVIRLAKLAKESGLDGVVSSAQEVSLIKSNVPSPFICVTPGIRPAGSSVGDQKRIMTPAEAVAAGSDYLVIGRPITQAVDPVKALIDINASIL
;
A
#
# COMPACT_ATOMS: atom_id res chain seq x y z
N MET A 1 -4.12 -23.14 -1.97
CA MET A 1 -3.25 -22.20 -2.71
C MET A 1 -2.91 -21.05 -1.77
N THR A 2 -1.67 -20.64 -1.68
CA THR A 2 -1.26 -19.46 -0.89
C THR A 2 -1.81 -18.21 -1.57
N GLU A 3 -2.43 -17.31 -0.80
CA GLU A 3 -2.94 -16.03 -1.33
C GLU A 3 -1.81 -15.20 -1.95
N SER A 4 -2.06 -14.58 -3.12
CA SER A 4 -1.08 -13.75 -3.82
C SER A 4 -0.61 -12.59 -2.94
N LYS A 5 0.70 -12.32 -2.95
CA LYS A 5 1.31 -11.15 -2.32
C LYS A 5 1.29 -9.90 -3.22
N VAL A 6 0.87 -10.06 -4.47
CA VAL A 6 0.87 -8.97 -5.46
C VAL A 6 -0.37 -8.10 -5.31
N ILE A 7 -0.16 -6.78 -5.21
CA ILE A 7 -1.18 -5.75 -5.27
C ILE A 7 -0.97 -4.96 -6.56
N VAL A 8 -1.93 -5.03 -7.49
CA VAL A 8 -1.87 -4.26 -8.74
C VAL A 8 -2.33 -2.83 -8.49
N ALA A 9 -1.50 -1.85 -8.81
CA ALA A 9 -1.86 -0.45 -8.74
C ALA A 9 -2.69 -0.08 -9.98
N LEU A 10 -3.97 0.25 -9.76
CA LEU A 10 -4.90 0.72 -10.78
C LEU A 10 -4.71 2.24 -10.99
N ASP A 11 -3.59 2.62 -11.57
CA ASP A 11 -3.26 4.03 -11.83
C ASP A 11 -3.84 4.43 -13.19
N TYR A 12 -5.19 4.48 -13.26
CA TYR A 12 -5.98 4.88 -14.42
C TYR A 12 -6.72 6.19 -14.12
N ASN A 13 -6.88 7.03 -15.12
CA ASN A 13 -7.68 8.25 -15.06
C ASN A 13 -9.12 8.06 -15.58
N ASP A 14 -9.52 6.83 -15.86
CA ASP A 14 -10.82 6.45 -16.42
C ASP A 14 -11.31 5.14 -15.81
N GLU A 15 -12.57 5.15 -15.31
CA GLU A 15 -13.20 4.00 -14.67
C GLU A 15 -13.33 2.80 -15.63
N ASN A 16 -13.71 3.05 -16.88
CA ASN A 16 -13.95 1.97 -17.84
C ASN A 16 -12.66 1.25 -18.20
N LYS A 17 -11.57 2.01 -18.40
CA LYS A 17 -10.25 1.42 -18.66
C LYS A 17 -9.76 0.58 -17.47
N ALA A 18 -10.02 1.04 -16.24
CA ALA A 18 -9.72 0.26 -15.04
C ALA A 18 -10.53 -1.03 -14.99
N LEU A 19 -11.83 -1.00 -15.30
CA LEU A 19 -12.70 -2.18 -15.36
C LEU A 19 -12.31 -3.14 -16.47
N GLU A 20 -11.93 -2.65 -17.66
CA GLU A 20 -11.41 -3.49 -18.75
C GLU A 20 -10.16 -4.28 -18.34
N PHE A 21 -9.29 -3.71 -17.50
CA PHE A 21 -8.17 -4.43 -16.93
C PHE A 21 -8.63 -5.44 -15.88
N VAL A 22 -9.50 -5.02 -14.96
CA VAL A 22 -10.02 -5.87 -13.85
C VAL A 22 -10.74 -7.10 -14.39
N ASP A 23 -11.48 -6.97 -15.50
CA ASP A 23 -12.19 -8.10 -16.13
C ASP A 23 -11.26 -9.14 -16.79
N LYS A 24 -9.97 -8.82 -16.98
CA LYS A 24 -8.96 -9.75 -17.53
C LYS A 24 -8.26 -10.56 -16.43
N VAL A 25 -8.25 -10.10 -15.19
CA VAL A 25 -7.51 -10.73 -14.08
C VAL A 25 -8.44 -11.33 -13.05
N SER A 26 -7.93 -12.21 -12.19
CA SER A 26 -8.74 -12.82 -11.11
C SER A 26 -8.23 -12.45 -9.72
N ALA A 27 -9.12 -12.50 -8.73
CA ALA A 27 -8.81 -12.25 -7.32
C ALA A 27 -7.81 -13.29 -6.73
N ASP A 28 -7.66 -14.46 -7.34
CA ASP A 28 -6.68 -15.47 -6.95
C ASP A 28 -5.25 -15.05 -7.32
N LEU A 29 -5.09 -14.25 -8.38
CA LEU A 29 -3.79 -13.84 -8.92
C LEU A 29 -3.26 -12.55 -8.28
N CYS A 30 -4.13 -11.67 -7.82
CA CYS A 30 -3.73 -10.38 -7.26
C CYS A 30 -4.78 -9.75 -6.35
N ARG A 31 -4.34 -8.78 -5.57
CA ARG A 31 -5.16 -7.74 -4.95
C ARG A 31 -5.12 -6.48 -5.82
N LEU A 32 -6.01 -5.53 -5.56
CA LEU A 32 -6.08 -4.27 -6.31
C LEU A 32 -5.85 -3.07 -5.39
N LYS A 33 -5.10 -2.07 -5.86
CA LYS A 33 -4.95 -0.77 -5.20
C LYS A 33 -5.70 0.31 -5.98
N VAL A 34 -6.57 1.03 -5.30
CA VAL A 34 -7.21 2.25 -5.80
C VAL A 34 -6.54 3.44 -5.12
N GLY A 35 -5.81 4.23 -5.89
CA GLY A 35 -5.14 5.45 -5.42
C GLY A 35 -5.96 6.71 -5.63
N ASN A 36 -5.37 7.86 -5.26
CA ASN A 36 -6.03 9.17 -5.27
C ASN A 36 -6.64 9.54 -6.63
N GLU A 37 -5.92 9.32 -7.75
CA GLU A 37 -6.38 9.68 -9.09
C GLU A 37 -7.67 8.95 -9.44
N LEU A 38 -7.65 7.62 -9.40
CA LEU A 38 -8.80 6.80 -9.77
C LEU A 38 -9.97 6.99 -8.80
N PHE A 39 -9.70 7.11 -7.49
CA PHE A 39 -10.75 7.36 -6.51
C PHE A 39 -11.42 8.73 -6.71
N THR A 40 -10.64 9.77 -7.02
CA THR A 40 -11.18 11.11 -7.29
C THR A 40 -12.06 11.12 -8.54
N THR A 41 -11.70 10.33 -9.55
CA THR A 41 -12.45 10.24 -10.82
C THR A 41 -13.70 9.37 -10.70
N ALA A 42 -13.58 8.18 -10.09
CA ALA A 42 -14.62 7.15 -10.11
C ALA A 42 -15.44 7.03 -8.80
N GLY A 43 -14.87 7.53 -7.70
CA GLY A 43 -15.53 7.58 -6.40
C GLY A 43 -15.70 6.23 -5.69
N PRO A 44 -16.44 6.23 -4.54
CA PRO A 44 -16.57 5.05 -3.69
C PRO A 44 -17.36 3.91 -4.34
N LYS A 45 -18.28 4.20 -5.26
CA LYS A 45 -19.05 3.17 -5.98
C LYS A 45 -18.16 2.25 -6.82
N PHE A 46 -17.07 2.78 -7.37
CA PHE A 46 -16.09 1.98 -8.08
C PHE A 46 -15.37 1.01 -7.14
N VAL A 47 -14.97 1.47 -5.96
CA VAL A 47 -14.35 0.62 -4.94
C VAL A 47 -15.27 -0.53 -4.54
N ALA A 48 -16.57 -0.23 -4.27
CA ALA A 48 -17.56 -1.25 -3.96
C ALA A 48 -17.71 -2.29 -5.08
N LYS A 49 -17.71 -1.87 -6.37
CA LYS A 49 -17.73 -2.81 -7.50
C LYS A 49 -16.56 -3.79 -7.50
N LEU A 50 -15.36 -3.33 -7.11
CA LEU A 50 -14.18 -4.21 -7.03
C LEU A 50 -14.31 -5.23 -5.88
N VAL A 51 -14.82 -4.78 -4.74
CA VAL A 51 -15.11 -5.64 -3.58
C VAL A 51 -16.17 -6.68 -3.94
N ASP A 52 -17.26 -6.28 -4.59
CA ASP A 52 -18.34 -7.17 -5.04
C ASP A 52 -17.87 -8.21 -6.07
N LYS A 53 -16.83 -7.89 -6.86
CA LYS A 53 -16.13 -8.84 -7.76
C LYS A 53 -15.21 -9.82 -7.00
N GLY A 54 -15.11 -9.72 -5.67
CA GLY A 54 -14.31 -10.62 -4.83
C GLY A 54 -12.85 -10.21 -4.66
N PHE A 55 -12.43 -9.04 -5.14
CA PHE A 55 -11.06 -8.58 -4.95
C PHE A 55 -10.82 -8.02 -3.55
N LYS A 56 -9.67 -8.34 -2.97
CA LYS A 56 -9.14 -7.62 -1.81
C LYS A 56 -8.62 -6.27 -2.27
N VAL A 57 -9.28 -5.17 -1.84
CA VAL A 57 -8.96 -3.81 -2.26
C VAL A 57 -8.12 -3.09 -1.21
N PHE A 58 -6.99 -2.54 -1.62
CA PHE A 58 -6.23 -1.54 -0.88
C PHE A 58 -6.67 -0.14 -1.31
N LEU A 59 -7.33 0.58 -0.42
CA LEU A 59 -7.71 1.98 -0.63
C LEU A 59 -6.55 2.89 -0.19
N ASP A 60 -5.76 3.36 -1.17
CA ASP A 60 -4.49 4.09 -0.99
C ASP A 60 -4.72 5.60 -1.12
N LEU A 61 -5.41 6.19 -0.13
CA LEU A 61 -5.73 7.63 -0.12
C LEU A 61 -4.86 8.44 0.85
N LYS A 62 -4.03 7.76 1.65
CA LYS A 62 -3.04 8.37 2.55
C LYS A 62 -3.67 9.46 3.44
N TYR A 63 -4.74 9.11 4.17
CA TYR A 63 -5.45 10.07 5.01
C TYR A 63 -4.51 10.80 5.97
N HIS A 64 -4.63 12.11 6.03
CA HIS A 64 -3.84 12.97 6.89
C HIS A 64 -4.63 14.21 7.25
N ASP A 65 -5.25 14.22 8.41
CA ASP A 65 -6.11 15.29 8.92
C ASP A 65 -6.18 15.20 10.46
N ILE A 66 -6.99 16.04 11.10
CA ILE A 66 -7.23 15.93 12.53
C ILE A 66 -7.82 14.56 12.90
N PRO A 67 -7.61 14.05 14.13
CA PRO A 67 -7.93 12.67 14.53
C PRO A 67 -9.36 12.25 14.22
N ASN A 68 -10.35 13.09 14.52
CA ASN A 68 -11.75 12.77 14.25
C ASN A 68 -12.05 12.58 12.75
N THR A 69 -11.48 13.42 11.89
CA THR A 69 -11.68 13.32 10.43
C THR A 69 -11.09 12.03 9.89
N VAL A 70 -9.86 11.68 10.30
CA VAL A 70 -9.20 10.44 9.85
C VAL A 70 -9.94 9.21 10.36
N SER A 71 -10.41 9.20 11.60
CA SER A 71 -11.23 8.11 12.17
C SER A 71 -12.47 7.86 11.31
N ARG A 72 -13.21 8.91 10.99
CA ARG A 72 -14.43 8.82 10.16
C ARG A 72 -14.14 8.38 8.73
N ALA A 73 -13.03 8.82 8.15
CA ALA A 73 -12.60 8.37 6.82
C ALA A 73 -12.24 6.86 6.82
N CYS A 74 -11.57 6.38 7.87
CA CYS A 74 -11.27 4.96 8.03
C CYS A 74 -12.54 4.11 8.25
N GLU A 75 -13.51 4.59 9.05
CA GLU A 75 -14.83 3.94 9.21
C GLU A 75 -15.54 3.83 7.86
N ALA A 76 -15.60 4.92 7.09
CA ALA A 76 -16.22 4.92 5.76
C ALA A 76 -15.51 3.94 4.79
N ALA A 77 -14.18 3.82 4.86
CA ALA A 77 -13.43 2.83 4.10
C ALA A 77 -13.77 1.39 4.53
N ALA A 78 -13.94 1.15 5.83
CA ALA A 78 -14.36 -0.15 6.35
C ALA A 78 -15.78 -0.52 5.86
N ASP A 79 -16.71 0.44 5.86
CA ASP A 79 -18.08 0.25 5.36
C ASP A 79 -18.13 -0.08 3.86
N LEU A 80 -17.11 0.33 3.07
CA LEU A 80 -16.95 -0.07 1.67
C LEU A 80 -16.45 -1.51 1.52
N GLY A 81 -16.07 -2.19 2.60
CA GLY A 81 -15.55 -3.55 2.58
C GLY A 81 -14.11 -3.65 2.06
N VAL A 82 -13.32 -2.57 2.11
CA VAL A 82 -11.92 -2.64 1.67
C VAL A 82 -11.10 -3.54 2.60
N TRP A 83 -10.10 -4.20 2.05
CA TRP A 83 -9.20 -5.10 2.79
C TRP A 83 -8.09 -4.34 3.52
N LEU A 84 -7.64 -3.19 3.00
CA LEU A 84 -6.54 -2.41 3.55
C LEU A 84 -6.75 -0.92 3.27
N VAL A 85 -6.43 -0.07 4.25
CA VAL A 85 -6.47 1.39 4.16
C VAL A 85 -5.19 1.97 4.76
N ASP A 86 -4.75 3.12 4.27
CA ASP A 86 -3.56 3.79 4.77
C ASP A 86 -3.79 5.22 5.25
N ILE A 87 -2.96 5.61 6.22
CA ILE A 87 -2.90 6.95 6.79
C ILE A 87 -1.46 7.42 6.86
N HIS A 88 -1.19 8.72 6.91
CA HIS A 88 0.17 9.21 7.13
C HIS A 88 0.59 9.08 8.60
N THR A 89 1.76 8.47 8.87
CA THR A 89 2.31 8.37 10.23
C THR A 89 2.76 9.73 10.78
N SER A 90 3.08 10.69 9.90
CA SER A 90 3.42 12.07 10.27
C SER A 90 2.24 12.85 10.89
N GLY A 91 1.01 12.33 10.83
CA GLY A 91 -0.13 12.87 11.57
C GLY A 91 -0.02 12.69 13.09
N GLY A 92 0.93 11.90 13.55
CA GLY A 92 1.25 11.70 14.97
C GLY A 92 0.42 10.64 15.68
N PRO A 93 0.80 10.30 16.92
CA PRO A 93 0.21 9.16 17.63
C PRO A 93 -1.28 9.33 17.91
N VAL A 94 -1.75 10.54 18.21
CA VAL A 94 -3.17 10.79 18.54
C VAL A 94 -4.06 10.50 17.32
N MET A 95 -3.64 10.93 16.12
CA MET A 95 -4.38 10.67 14.88
C MET A 95 -4.39 9.16 14.56
N MET A 96 -3.23 8.51 14.65
CA MET A 96 -3.10 7.09 14.34
C MET A 96 -3.89 6.22 15.32
N SER A 97 -3.78 6.47 16.63
CA SER A 97 -4.53 5.72 17.64
C SER A 97 -6.04 5.92 17.53
N ALA A 98 -6.50 7.12 17.21
CA ALA A 98 -7.93 7.37 16.98
C ALA A 98 -8.48 6.57 15.77
N ALA A 99 -7.70 6.46 14.69
CA ALA A 99 -8.07 5.63 13.53
C ALA A 99 -8.08 4.13 13.89
N ALA A 100 -7.09 3.64 14.61
CA ALA A 100 -7.01 2.25 15.06
C ALA A 100 -8.19 1.89 15.98
N GLU A 101 -8.53 2.76 16.94
CA GLU A 101 -9.68 2.59 17.83
C GLU A 101 -11.00 2.57 17.06
N ALA A 102 -11.18 3.47 16.10
CA ALA A 102 -12.40 3.51 15.28
C ALA A 102 -12.61 2.19 14.54
N LEU A 103 -11.56 1.63 13.95
CA LEU A 103 -11.63 0.36 13.24
C LEU A 103 -11.76 -0.87 14.16
N SER A 104 -11.36 -0.79 15.41
CA SER A 104 -11.45 -1.92 16.36
C SER A 104 -12.88 -2.40 16.61
N LYS A 105 -13.88 -1.58 16.31
CA LYS A 105 -15.31 -1.87 16.44
C LYS A 105 -15.84 -2.83 15.36
N TYR A 106 -15.12 -2.98 14.25
CA TYR A 106 -15.52 -3.83 13.14
C TYR A 106 -15.02 -5.26 13.37
N ARG A 107 -15.90 -6.24 13.21
CA ARG A 107 -15.55 -7.66 13.33
C ARG A 107 -14.55 -8.07 12.23
N GLU A 108 -14.79 -7.60 11.02
CA GLU A 108 -13.95 -7.82 9.85
C GLU A 108 -13.39 -6.47 9.38
N ARG A 109 -12.48 -5.89 10.18
CA ARG A 109 -11.88 -4.60 9.86
C ARG A 109 -10.81 -4.71 8.79
N PRO A 110 -10.62 -3.67 7.98
CA PRO A 110 -9.44 -3.59 7.11
C PRO A 110 -8.15 -3.55 7.95
N TYR A 111 -7.04 -3.98 7.35
CA TYR A 111 -5.73 -3.61 7.86
C TYR A 111 -5.56 -2.10 7.78
N LEU A 112 -5.06 -1.50 8.85
CA LEU A 112 -4.69 -0.09 8.92
C LEU A 112 -3.17 0.03 8.91
N ILE A 113 -2.61 0.64 7.86
CA ILE A 113 -1.16 0.80 7.73
C ILE A 113 -0.74 2.27 7.65
N GLY A 114 0.48 2.56 8.09
CA GLY A 114 1.02 3.90 8.10
C GLY A 114 1.97 4.18 6.95
N VAL A 115 1.77 5.27 6.21
CA VAL A 115 2.76 5.75 5.24
C VAL A 115 3.89 6.43 6.01
N THR A 116 5.11 5.92 5.88
CA THR A 116 6.30 6.47 6.55
C THR A 116 6.84 7.69 5.79
N VAL A 117 7.95 7.55 5.08
CA VAL A 117 8.52 8.57 4.21
C VAL A 117 8.18 8.19 2.77
N LEU A 118 7.63 9.13 1.99
CA LEU A 118 7.34 8.88 0.58
C LEU A 118 8.63 8.47 -0.16
N THR A 119 8.55 7.44 -0.97
CA THR A 119 9.72 6.87 -1.67
C THR A 119 10.40 7.83 -2.65
N SER A 120 9.74 8.93 -2.99
CA SER A 120 10.29 10.03 -3.79
C SER A 120 11.11 11.04 -2.98
N MET A 121 10.98 11.06 -1.64
CA MET A 121 11.68 12.01 -0.77
C MET A 121 13.10 11.55 -0.47
N ASP A 122 14.02 12.50 -0.50
CA ASP A 122 15.40 12.41 -0.07
C ASP A 122 15.67 13.28 1.17
N SER A 123 16.91 13.28 1.67
CA SER A 123 17.32 14.06 2.86
C SER A 123 17.08 15.56 2.68
N ALA A 124 17.29 16.11 1.47
CA ALA A 124 17.09 17.54 1.21
C ALA A 124 15.61 17.92 1.32
N GLN A 125 14.71 17.09 0.79
CA GLN A 125 13.26 17.29 0.89
C GLN A 125 12.75 17.13 2.32
N LEU A 126 13.27 16.16 3.10
CA LEU A 126 12.95 16.03 4.52
C LEU A 126 13.40 17.26 5.31
N ASN A 127 14.62 17.73 5.06
CA ASN A 127 15.13 18.95 5.71
C ASN A 127 14.27 20.18 5.39
N SER A 128 13.77 20.31 4.16
CA SER A 128 12.93 21.45 3.76
C SER A 128 11.61 21.56 4.52
N ILE A 129 11.13 20.44 5.08
CA ILE A 129 9.92 20.38 5.93
C ILE A 129 10.25 20.27 7.43
N GLY A 130 11.51 20.57 7.81
CA GLY A 130 11.94 20.60 9.21
C GLY A 130 12.34 19.25 9.81
N VAL A 131 12.51 18.20 9.02
CA VAL A 131 12.96 16.89 9.47
C VAL A 131 14.46 16.74 9.17
N SER A 132 15.31 16.86 10.18
CA SER A 132 16.78 16.80 10.05
C SER A 132 17.34 15.37 9.99
N ALA A 133 16.52 14.36 10.22
CA ALA A 133 16.93 12.96 10.17
C ALA A 133 17.12 12.46 8.73
N GLU A 134 18.03 11.52 8.53
CA GLU A 134 18.13 10.78 7.28
C GLU A 134 16.84 9.97 7.02
N PRO A 135 16.46 9.75 5.75
CA PRO A 135 15.23 9.03 5.40
C PRO A 135 15.08 7.69 6.14
N LYS A 136 16.14 6.88 6.19
CA LYS A 136 16.15 5.58 6.89
C LYS A 136 15.84 5.69 8.38
N ASP A 137 16.39 6.70 9.06
CA ASP A 137 16.20 6.90 10.50
C ASP A 137 14.78 7.41 10.78
N GLN A 138 14.27 8.29 9.92
CA GLN A 138 12.90 8.76 9.99
C GLN A 138 11.89 7.64 9.74
N VAL A 139 12.14 6.76 8.77
CA VAL A 139 11.30 5.58 8.50
C VAL A 139 11.20 4.70 9.73
N ILE A 140 12.31 4.39 10.41
CA ILE A 140 12.29 3.57 11.63
C ILE A 140 11.53 4.24 12.77
N ARG A 141 11.74 5.55 12.96
CA ARG A 141 11.00 6.33 13.97
C ARG A 141 9.49 6.24 13.72
N LEU A 142 9.06 6.48 12.47
CA LEU A 142 7.66 6.46 12.08
C LEU A 142 7.06 5.05 12.14
N ALA A 143 7.81 4.01 11.78
CA ALA A 143 7.36 2.62 11.88
C ALA A 143 7.14 2.17 13.33
N LYS A 144 8.04 2.54 14.25
CA LYS A 144 7.86 2.30 15.70
C LYS A 144 6.62 3.02 16.21
N LEU A 145 6.47 4.30 15.87
CA LEU A 145 5.32 5.10 16.28
C LEU A 145 4.00 4.52 15.75
N ALA A 146 3.98 4.02 14.50
CA ALA A 146 2.82 3.34 13.92
C ALA A 146 2.46 2.08 14.72
N LYS A 147 3.44 1.24 15.05
CA LYS A 147 3.23 0.03 15.87
C LYS A 147 2.68 0.36 17.24
N GLU A 148 3.28 1.34 17.93
CA GLU A 148 2.86 1.80 19.26
C GLU A 148 1.45 2.40 19.26
N SER A 149 1.04 2.99 18.12
CA SER A 149 -0.30 3.56 17.92
C SER A 149 -1.36 2.53 17.50
N GLY A 150 -1.01 1.24 17.40
CA GLY A 150 -1.94 0.17 17.09
C GLY A 150 -2.16 -0.09 15.59
N LEU A 151 -1.30 0.42 14.70
CA LEU A 151 -1.36 0.11 13.28
C LEU A 151 -0.84 -1.31 13.00
N ASP A 152 -1.38 -1.94 11.96
CA ASP A 152 -1.01 -3.31 11.56
C ASP A 152 0.31 -3.37 10.77
N GLY A 153 0.76 -2.24 10.23
CA GLY A 153 1.95 -2.21 9.39
C GLY A 153 2.24 -0.84 8.81
N VAL A 154 3.12 -0.82 7.80
CA VAL A 154 3.53 0.40 7.11
C VAL A 154 3.67 0.22 5.60
N VAL A 155 3.59 1.35 4.87
CA VAL A 155 4.10 1.49 3.51
C VAL A 155 5.54 2.02 3.60
N SER A 156 6.48 1.32 2.99
CA SER A 156 7.90 1.71 2.94
C SER A 156 8.57 1.20 1.66
N SER A 157 9.73 1.78 1.31
CA SER A 157 10.56 1.21 0.25
C SER A 157 11.01 -0.21 0.60
N ALA A 158 11.09 -1.10 -0.39
CA ALA A 158 11.62 -2.46 -0.19
C ALA A 158 13.04 -2.46 0.40
N GLN A 159 13.85 -1.44 0.13
CA GLN A 159 15.20 -1.26 0.68
C GLN A 159 15.22 -1.03 2.20
N GLU A 160 14.11 -0.61 2.79
CA GLU A 160 13.97 -0.30 4.22
C GLU A 160 13.33 -1.46 5.02
N VAL A 161 12.75 -2.46 4.34
CA VAL A 161 11.96 -3.53 4.97
C VAL A 161 12.77 -4.33 6.00
N SER A 162 13.97 -4.80 5.64
CA SER A 162 14.81 -5.57 6.58
C SER A 162 15.13 -4.77 7.84
N LEU A 163 15.36 -3.46 7.68
CA LEU A 163 15.61 -2.56 8.81
C LEU A 163 14.37 -2.38 9.68
N ILE A 164 13.18 -2.23 9.08
CA ILE A 164 11.90 -2.16 9.79
C ILE A 164 11.67 -3.46 10.58
N LYS A 165 11.78 -4.63 9.91
CA LYS A 165 11.56 -5.94 10.53
C LYS A 165 12.51 -6.22 11.68
N SER A 166 13.74 -5.68 11.64
CA SER A 166 14.72 -5.81 12.73
C SER A 166 14.44 -4.88 13.91
N ASN A 167 13.69 -3.79 13.72
CA ASN A 167 13.48 -2.75 14.73
C ASN A 167 12.06 -2.70 15.29
N VAL A 168 11.09 -3.32 14.61
CA VAL A 168 9.67 -3.31 15.02
C VAL A 168 9.21 -4.75 15.25
N PRO A 169 8.63 -5.06 16.43
CA PRO A 169 8.20 -6.41 16.76
C PRO A 169 7.13 -6.96 15.82
N SER A 170 7.24 -8.24 15.50
CA SER A 170 6.22 -9.00 14.73
C SER A 170 4.96 -9.25 15.60
N PRO A 171 3.76 -9.37 15.01
CA PRO A 171 3.47 -9.19 13.59
C PRO A 171 3.43 -7.71 13.21
N PHE A 172 4.01 -7.35 12.06
CA PHE A 172 3.95 -5.99 11.50
C PHE A 172 4.13 -6.04 9.97
N ILE A 173 3.12 -5.61 9.22
CA ILE A 173 3.04 -5.75 7.77
C ILE A 173 3.89 -4.67 7.08
N CYS A 174 4.66 -5.07 6.06
CA CYS A 174 5.35 -4.15 5.15
C CYS A 174 4.74 -4.26 3.75
N VAL A 175 4.11 -3.17 3.29
CA VAL A 175 3.59 -3.02 1.93
C VAL A 175 4.56 -2.16 1.13
N THR A 176 5.10 -2.68 0.04
CA THR A 176 6.23 -2.06 -0.66
C THR A 176 5.89 -1.69 -2.10
N PRO A 177 5.83 -0.39 -2.42
CA PRO A 177 5.77 0.11 -3.79
C PRO A 177 7.16 0.13 -4.44
N GLY A 178 7.21 0.48 -5.73
CA GLY A 178 8.48 0.61 -6.45
C GLY A 178 9.07 -0.73 -6.91
N ILE A 179 8.27 -1.78 -6.93
CA ILE A 179 8.70 -3.11 -7.35
C ILE A 179 8.72 -3.18 -8.89
N ARG A 180 9.84 -3.73 -9.41
CA ARG A 180 10.06 -3.89 -10.84
C ARG A 180 10.58 -5.30 -11.15
N PRO A 181 9.80 -6.13 -11.87
CA PRO A 181 10.33 -7.40 -12.38
C PRO A 181 11.60 -7.19 -13.20
N ALA A 182 12.46 -8.19 -13.25
CA ALA A 182 13.70 -8.12 -14.04
C ALA A 182 13.39 -7.78 -15.50
N GLY A 183 14.16 -6.86 -16.09
CA GLY A 183 13.97 -6.37 -17.47
C GLY A 183 12.87 -5.32 -17.64
N SER A 184 12.14 -4.95 -16.60
CA SER A 184 11.14 -3.88 -16.69
C SER A 184 11.78 -2.49 -16.67
N SER A 185 11.11 -1.51 -17.31
CA SER A 185 11.51 -0.10 -17.27
C SER A 185 11.46 0.45 -15.83
N VAL A 186 12.50 1.20 -15.44
CA VAL A 186 12.60 1.86 -14.13
C VAL A 186 11.51 2.94 -13.95
N GLY A 187 11.23 3.69 -15.04
CA GLY A 187 10.27 4.80 -15.03
C GLY A 187 10.66 5.90 -14.04
N ASP A 188 9.69 6.39 -13.28
CA ASP A 188 9.80 7.47 -12.28
C ASP A 188 10.28 6.98 -10.90
N GLN A 189 10.48 5.68 -10.71
CA GLN A 189 10.90 5.11 -9.42
C GLN A 189 12.42 5.24 -9.22
N LYS A 190 12.83 5.86 -8.10
CA LYS A 190 14.24 6.05 -7.74
C LYS A 190 14.83 4.87 -6.96
N ARG A 191 13.99 4.14 -6.21
CA ARG A 191 14.38 3.04 -5.32
C ARG A 191 13.63 1.78 -5.72
N ILE A 192 14.18 1.00 -6.65
CA ILE A 192 13.55 -0.21 -7.19
C ILE A 192 14.18 -1.48 -6.60
N MET A 193 13.40 -2.56 -6.60
CA MET A 193 13.81 -3.91 -6.22
C MET A 193 12.96 -4.92 -7.02
N THR A 194 13.50 -6.08 -7.32
CA THR A 194 12.72 -7.15 -7.95
C THR A 194 11.71 -7.76 -6.96
N PRO A 195 10.63 -8.42 -7.43
CA PRO A 195 9.69 -9.09 -6.54
C PRO A 195 10.35 -10.09 -5.59
N ALA A 196 11.25 -10.94 -6.10
CA ALA A 196 11.96 -11.94 -5.30
C ALA A 196 12.85 -11.31 -4.22
N GLU A 197 13.63 -10.29 -4.58
CA GLU A 197 14.47 -9.56 -3.63
C GLU A 197 13.64 -8.89 -2.54
N ALA A 198 12.51 -8.26 -2.89
CA ALA A 198 11.64 -7.59 -1.94
C ALA A 198 11.01 -8.58 -0.93
N VAL A 199 10.57 -9.76 -1.41
CA VAL A 199 10.06 -10.82 -0.52
C VAL A 199 11.18 -11.38 0.36
N ALA A 200 12.37 -11.61 -0.19
CA ALA A 200 13.53 -12.05 0.58
C ALA A 200 13.96 -11.02 1.66
N ALA A 201 13.77 -9.71 1.40
CA ALA A 201 13.96 -8.65 2.38
C ALA A 201 12.88 -8.61 3.48
N GLY A 202 11.78 -9.35 3.33
CA GLY A 202 10.68 -9.46 4.29
C GLY A 202 9.43 -8.66 3.93
N SER A 203 9.27 -8.19 2.68
CA SER A 203 8.03 -7.56 2.22
C SER A 203 6.87 -8.55 2.27
N ASP A 204 5.77 -8.15 2.89
CA ASP A 204 4.56 -8.97 2.98
C ASP A 204 3.71 -8.84 1.72
N TYR A 205 3.61 -7.62 1.17
CA TYR A 205 2.86 -7.31 -0.05
C TYR A 205 3.65 -6.38 -0.97
N LEU A 206 3.51 -6.60 -2.27
CA LEU A 206 4.23 -5.91 -3.34
C LEU A 206 3.27 -5.09 -4.19
N VAL A 207 3.43 -3.77 -4.22
CA VAL A 207 2.61 -2.90 -5.09
C VAL A 207 3.31 -2.74 -6.44
N ILE A 208 2.66 -3.23 -7.49
CA ILE A 208 3.18 -3.25 -8.85
C ILE A 208 2.11 -2.65 -9.79
N GLY A 209 2.48 -1.62 -10.53
CA GLY A 209 1.59 -0.95 -11.50
C GLY A 209 1.93 -1.32 -12.95
N ARG A 210 2.53 -0.38 -13.68
CA ARG A 210 2.84 -0.45 -15.11
C ARG A 210 3.42 -1.77 -15.63
N PRO A 211 4.34 -2.45 -14.92
CA PRO A 211 4.83 -3.76 -15.36
C PRO A 211 3.73 -4.81 -15.58
N ILE A 212 2.58 -4.65 -14.93
CA ILE A 212 1.40 -5.52 -15.10
C ILE A 212 0.36 -4.83 -15.97
N THR A 213 -0.03 -3.59 -15.64
CA THR A 213 -1.16 -2.91 -16.27
C THR A 213 -0.90 -2.52 -17.74
N GLN A 214 0.38 -2.39 -18.13
CA GLN A 214 0.82 -2.08 -19.51
C GLN A 214 1.46 -3.30 -20.20
N ALA A 215 1.42 -4.49 -19.60
CA ALA A 215 1.90 -5.70 -20.24
C ALA A 215 0.99 -6.08 -21.43
N VAL A 216 1.58 -6.67 -22.46
CA VAL A 216 0.81 -7.23 -23.59
C VAL A 216 -0.16 -8.30 -23.11
N ASP A 217 0.27 -9.12 -22.15
CA ASP A 217 -0.55 -10.11 -21.44
C ASP A 217 -0.41 -9.91 -19.93
N PRO A 218 -1.34 -9.20 -19.28
CA PRO A 218 -1.28 -8.91 -17.86
C PRO A 218 -1.48 -10.17 -16.99
N VAL A 219 -2.22 -11.17 -17.48
CA VAL A 219 -2.42 -12.44 -16.76
C VAL A 219 -1.12 -13.21 -16.70
N LYS A 220 -0.43 -13.34 -17.83
CA LYS A 220 0.88 -13.98 -17.90
C LYS A 220 1.89 -13.24 -17.02
N ALA A 221 1.92 -11.91 -17.05
CA ALA A 221 2.79 -11.11 -16.20
C ALA A 221 2.54 -11.39 -14.71
N LEU A 222 1.29 -11.47 -14.28
CA LEU A 222 0.91 -11.83 -12.92
C LEU A 222 1.36 -13.24 -12.52
N ILE A 223 1.16 -14.22 -13.42
CA ILE A 223 1.59 -15.61 -13.17
C ILE A 223 3.10 -15.68 -13.00
N ASP A 224 3.86 -15.05 -13.90
CA ASP A 224 5.33 -15.04 -13.86
C ASP A 224 5.86 -14.36 -12.59
N ILE A 225 5.24 -13.23 -12.19
CA ILE A 225 5.61 -12.53 -10.93
C ILE A 225 5.29 -13.40 -9.72
N ASN A 226 4.09 -13.98 -9.63
CA ASN A 226 3.73 -14.84 -8.51
C ASN A 226 4.66 -16.06 -8.42
N ALA A 227 5.03 -16.67 -9.55
CA ALA A 227 5.97 -17.79 -9.58
C ALA A 227 7.37 -17.40 -9.09
N SER A 228 7.79 -16.15 -9.29
CA SER A 228 9.12 -15.64 -8.86
C SER A 228 9.25 -15.39 -7.36
N ILE A 229 8.14 -15.43 -6.61
CA ILE A 229 8.07 -15.11 -5.16
C ILE A 229 7.57 -16.26 -4.30
N LEU A 230 7.39 -17.45 -4.90
CA LEU A 230 7.12 -18.71 -4.21
C LEU A 230 8.44 -19.29 -3.69
#